data_129207e218c9a21ef41e168c85c73ca2
#
_entry.id   129207e218c9a21ef41e168c85c73ca2
#
_cell.length_a   1.000
_cell.length_b   1.000
_cell.length_c   1.000
_cell.angle_alpha   90.00
_cell.angle_beta   90.00
_cell.angle_gamma   90.00
#
_symmetry.space_group_name_H-M   'P 1'
#
loop_
_entity.id
_entity.type
_entity.pdbx_description
1 polymer ?
#
loop_
_entity_poly.entity_id
_entity_poly.type
_entity_poly.pdbx_seq_one_letter_code
_entity_poly.pdbx_strand_id
1 'polypeptide(L)'
;MNLVLSVVFYVCLSFQYYLLGNECLDLFGYNKNTRTILISGFLSTFFLTFIIGFVCQVLHLSWTLYFILQSILFVVVDGYLLFKNRKNIFCRHEIKLQRILKNNWVLILFAGVFISFSIANQLPYYDLNYDDVYYIGKVVNHVGTPHLMNEDYFNGSLVHINGLDLIRVINTYELSYSYFGTLFHIYLPYFCRVTMSLHNYVLFGIVYKQLASLFVKEKYSQYAIVPFFYFLIPAGFLQTGIYECIRVYSYDLWQFQTAAFYGGSIVRMMAVPILIIYSLPLVEKMEFKKIIYIVLMSISMISFSTIYVQVVVLFFIAAITIKCVYCFVEAFKAKETKWMIVSILGILVIVGFLLATRYLNINTEEFVYNVTRYHGFQQEWYDHDSLLKYGFVVFALIFVLSKNSQSRSIVGMVLVLYVLVWKEIFTVLLTITSFNYFFVTMRTVSSIQYLILFFLGICALRIYESIFKKMYFIPNLAAVGLVMLVCVFFRHNVNEM
;
A
#
# COMPACT_ATOMS: atom_id res chain seq x y z
N MET A 1 19.67 -18.62 14.30
CA MET A 1 18.76 -18.21 15.38
C MET A 1 17.70 -17.24 14.87
N ASN A 2 18.03 -16.10 14.27
CA ASN A 2 17.05 -15.10 13.78
C ASN A 2 15.98 -15.69 12.84
N LEU A 3 16.33 -16.59 11.92
CA LEU A 3 15.35 -17.22 11.01
C LEU A 3 14.27 -17.99 11.76
N VAL A 4 14.65 -18.80 12.78
CA VAL A 4 13.69 -19.58 13.57
C VAL A 4 12.77 -18.65 14.35
N LEU A 5 13.34 -17.62 14.97
CA LEU A 5 12.57 -16.61 15.73
C LEU A 5 11.61 -15.83 14.79
N SER A 6 12.03 -15.55 13.55
CA SER A 6 11.15 -14.94 12.55
C SER A 6 9.96 -15.84 12.18
N VAL A 7 10.16 -17.15 12.09
CA VAL A 7 9.05 -18.10 11.86
C VAL A 7 8.08 -18.08 13.02
N VAL A 8 8.56 -18.09 14.26
CA VAL A 8 7.71 -17.97 15.47
C VAL A 8 6.94 -16.65 15.43
N PHE A 9 7.62 -15.54 15.14
CA PHE A 9 6.99 -14.23 14.97
C PHE A 9 5.86 -14.26 13.95
N TYR A 10 6.08 -14.83 12.75
CA TYR A 10 5.03 -14.90 11.70
C TYR A 10 3.83 -15.71 12.14
N VAL A 11 4.03 -16.81 12.86
CA VAL A 11 2.93 -17.62 13.39
C VAL A 11 2.11 -16.82 14.40
N CYS A 12 2.76 -16.18 15.37
CA CYS A 12 2.09 -15.34 16.37
C CYS A 12 1.37 -14.16 15.72
N LEU A 13 2.05 -13.45 14.82
CA LEU A 13 1.49 -12.28 14.14
C LEU A 13 0.30 -12.66 13.23
N SER A 14 0.39 -13.76 12.49
CA SER A 14 -0.71 -14.25 11.66
C SER A 14 -1.93 -14.64 12.49
N PHE A 15 -1.70 -15.23 13.66
CA PHE A 15 -2.76 -15.56 14.60
C PHE A 15 -3.42 -14.31 15.18
N GLN A 16 -2.64 -13.31 15.57
CA GLN A 16 -3.14 -12.01 16.03
C GLN A 16 -3.94 -11.30 14.93
N TYR A 17 -3.45 -11.31 13.69
CA TYR A 17 -4.19 -10.77 12.55
C TYR A 17 -5.54 -11.49 12.33
N TYR A 18 -5.54 -12.80 12.50
CA TYR A 18 -6.78 -13.56 12.40
C TYR A 18 -7.80 -13.15 13.49
N LEU A 19 -7.36 -13.04 14.75
CA LEU A 19 -8.24 -12.66 15.85
C LEU A 19 -8.79 -11.24 15.70
N LEU A 20 -7.91 -10.26 15.53
CA LEU A 20 -8.28 -8.84 15.39
C LEU A 20 -9.09 -8.59 14.12
N GLY A 21 -8.65 -9.14 13.01
CA GLY A 21 -9.32 -8.92 11.73
C GLY A 21 -10.72 -9.52 11.68
N ASN A 22 -10.88 -10.72 12.25
CA ASN A 22 -12.19 -11.35 12.35
C ASN A 22 -13.17 -10.51 13.19
N GLU A 23 -12.71 -10.02 14.33
CA GLU A 23 -13.52 -9.19 15.22
C GLU A 23 -13.86 -7.83 14.60
N CYS A 24 -12.88 -7.16 14.00
CA CYS A 24 -13.10 -5.86 13.36
C CYS A 24 -14.10 -5.96 12.19
N LEU A 25 -13.96 -6.97 11.33
CA LEU A 25 -14.90 -7.14 10.22
C LEU A 25 -16.33 -7.43 10.70
N ASP A 26 -16.51 -8.17 11.80
CA ASP A 26 -17.83 -8.37 12.41
C ASP A 26 -18.41 -7.08 12.97
N LEU A 27 -17.61 -6.33 13.72
CA LEU A 27 -18.04 -5.08 14.35
C LEU A 27 -18.54 -4.07 13.33
N PHE A 28 -17.86 -3.98 12.18
CA PHE A 28 -18.16 -3.00 11.13
C PHE A 28 -19.01 -3.56 9.98
N GLY A 29 -19.43 -4.81 10.06
CA GLY A 29 -20.39 -5.42 9.11
C GLY A 29 -19.80 -5.69 7.71
N TYR A 30 -18.53 -6.06 7.63
CA TYR A 30 -17.88 -6.46 6.38
C TYR A 30 -17.97 -7.96 6.13
N ASN A 31 -18.06 -8.34 4.86
CA ASN A 31 -17.96 -9.73 4.44
C ASN A 31 -16.56 -10.28 4.72
N LYS A 32 -16.51 -11.47 5.30
CA LYS A 32 -15.28 -12.13 5.71
C LYS A 32 -14.78 -13.15 4.69
N ASN A 33 -13.53 -13.06 4.37
CA ASN A 33 -12.75 -14.15 3.82
C ASN A 33 -11.33 -14.08 4.42
N THR A 34 -10.55 -15.13 4.29
CA THR A 34 -9.22 -15.21 4.92
C THR A 34 -8.35 -13.99 4.59
N ARG A 35 -8.39 -13.48 3.37
CA ARG A 35 -7.58 -12.33 2.94
C ARG A 35 -8.04 -11.03 3.60
N THR A 36 -9.35 -10.75 3.56
CA THR A 36 -9.89 -9.54 4.23
C THR A 36 -9.67 -9.58 5.73
N ILE A 37 -9.74 -10.76 6.36
CA ILE A 37 -9.41 -10.94 7.78
C ILE A 37 -7.93 -10.58 8.03
N LEU A 38 -6.99 -11.11 7.23
CA LEU A 38 -5.56 -10.81 7.40
C LEU A 38 -5.23 -9.34 7.16
N ILE A 39 -5.80 -8.72 6.12
CA ILE A 39 -5.61 -7.28 5.84
C ILE A 39 -6.16 -6.42 6.98
N SER A 40 -7.40 -6.72 7.43
CA SER A 40 -8.01 -6.01 8.56
C SER A 40 -7.21 -6.20 9.84
N GLY A 41 -6.73 -7.42 10.12
CA GLY A 41 -5.90 -7.73 11.27
C GLY A 41 -4.57 -7.00 11.27
N PHE A 42 -3.90 -6.92 10.11
CA PHE A 42 -2.71 -6.10 9.94
C PHE A 42 -2.97 -4.64 10.34
N LEU A 43 -3.99 -4.02 9.76
CA LEU A 43 -4.33 -2.62 10.05
C LEU A 43 -4.70 -2.42 11.52
N SER A 44 -5.47 -3.34 12.10
CA SER A 44 -5.89 -3.26 13.50
C SER A 44 -4.72 -3.44 14.46
N THR A 45 -3.78 -4.34 14.17
CA THR A 45 -2.56 -4.53 14.98
C THR A 45 -1.74 -3.25 15.03
N PHE A 46 -1.49 -2.64 13.85
CA PHE A 46 -0.72 -1.39 13.80
C PHE A 46 -1.50 -0.18 14.29
N PHE A 47 -2.83 -0.19 14.25
CA PHE A 47 -3.65 0.79 14.94
C PHE A 47 -3.46 0.72 16.48
N LEU A 48 -3.41 -0.48 17.05
CA LEU A 48 -3.15 -0.64 18.48
C LEU A 48 -1.74 -0.17 18.86
N THR A 49 -0.73 -0.44 18.01
CA THR A 49 0.62 0.09 18.26
C THR A 49 0.69 1.62 18.11
N PHE A 50 -0.11 2.19 17.20
CA PHE A 50 -0.21 3.63 17.04
C PHE A 50 -0.76 4.32 18.29
N ILE A 51 -1.83 3.82 18.89
CA ILE A 51 -2.47 4.46 20.04
C ILE A 51 -1.46 4.69 21.16
N ILE A 52 -0.74 3.65 21.57
CA ILE A 52 0.26 3.74 22.63
C ILE A 52 1.52 4.47 22.17
N GLY A 53 2.01 4.12 20.96
CA GLY A 53 3.23 4.69 20.41
C GLY A 53 3.14 6.19 20.21
N PHE A 54 2.03 6.69 19.66
CA PHE A 54 1.81 8.11 19.46
C PHE A 54 1.82 8.90 20.77
N VAL A 55 1.09 8.42 21.79
CA VAL A 55 1.06 9.05 23.10
C VAL A 55 2.46 9.07 23.72
N CYS A 56 3.19 7.95 23.66
CA CYS A 56 4.53 7.87 24.21
C CYS A 56 5.54 8.75 23.49
N GLN A 57 5.44 8.90 22.15
CA GLN A 57 6.29 9.77 21.37
C GLN A 57 5.98 11.27 21.63
N VAL A 58 4.69 11.65 21.65
CA VAL A 58 4.27 13.04 21.93
C VAL A 58 4.68 13.48 23.33
N LEU A 59 4.50 12.62 24.31
CA LEU A 59 4.85 12.90 25.71
C LEU A 59 6.33 12.63 26.03
N HIS A 60 7.13 12.24 25.04
CA HIS A 60 8.57 12.01 25.18
C HIS A 60 8.90 11.00 26.29
N LEU A 61 8.08 9.94 26.41
CA LEU A 61 8.19 8.94 27.44
C LEU A 61 9.33 7.94 27.18
N SER A 62 9.71 7.14 28.21
CA SER A 62 10.77 6.16 28.04
C SER A 62 10.32 4.93 27.21
N TRP A 63 11.31 4.32 26.55
CA TRP A 63 11.12 3.02 25.88
C TRP A 63 10.53 1.95 26.79
N THR A 64 11.02 1.85 28.03
CA THR A 64 10.55 0.85 28.99
C THR A 64 9.06 0.98 29.29
N LEU A 65 8.59 2.22 29.48
CA LEU A 65 7.18 2.49 29.70
C LEU A 65 6.34 2.15 28.48
N TYR A 66 6.78 2.55 27.27
CA TYR A 66 6.13 2.18 26.04
C TYR A 66 6.01 0.65 25.90
N PHE A 67 7.12 -0.08 26.09
CA PHE A 67 7.17 -1.53 25.95
C PHE A 67 6.19 -2.23 26.91
N ILE A 68 6.12 -1.78 28.16
CA ILE A 68 5.18 -2.31 29.16
C ILE A 68 3.74 -2.01 28.77
N LEU A 69 3.41 -0.77 28.45
CA LEU A 69 2.05 -0.36 28.09
C LEU A 69 1.55 -1.10 26.84
N GLN A 70 2.41 -1.23 25.84
CA GLN A 70 2.10 -1.95 24.60
C GLN A 70 1.88 -3.45 24.86
N SER A 71 2.70 -4.05 25.71
CA SER A 71 2.55 -5.46 26.11
C SER A 71 1.26 -5.70 26.88
N ILE A 72 0.92 -4.82 27.82
CA ILE A 72 -0.35 -4.90 28.57
C ILE A 72 -1.53 -4.79 27.60
N LEU A 73 -1.49 -3.83 26.66
CA LEU A 73 -2.56 -3.66 25.68
C LEU A 73 -2.78 -4.94 24.85
N PHE A 74 -1.71 -5.54 24.34
CA PHE A 74 -1.83 -6.79 23.57
C PHE A 74 -2.32 -7.95 24.42
N VAL A 75 -1.80 -8.15 25.64
CA VAL A 75 -2.26 -9.20 26.53
C VAL A 75 -3.75 -9.06 26.84
N VAL A 76 -4.22 -7.85 27.11
CA VAL A 76 -5.64 -7.60 27.42
C VAL A 76 -6.51 -7.84 26.19
N VAL A 77 -6.14 -7.28 25.05
CA VAL A 77 -6.93 -7.39 23.81
C VAL A 77 -6.95 -8.83 23.30
N ASP A 78 -5.78 -9.45 23.18
CA ASP A 78 -5.67 -10.82 22.66
C ASP A 78 -6.30 -11.82 23.65
N GLY A 79 -6.11 -11.63 24.96
CA GLY A 79 -6.74 -12.43 26.00
C GLY A 79 -8.28 -12.35 25.95
N TYR A 80 -8.83 -11.15 25.79
CA TYR A 80 -10.28 -10.96 25.60
C TYR A 80 -10.78 -11.65 24.33
N LEU A 81 -10.08 -11.48 23.19
CA LEU A 81 -10.48 -12.08 21.92
C LEU A 81 -10.38 -13.61 21.94
N LEU A 82 -9.36 -14.16 22.59
CA LEU A 82 -9.21 -15.61 22.80
C LEU A 82 -10.36 -16.16 23.64
N PHE A 83 -10.69 -15.49 24.74
CA PHE A 83 -11.81 -15.90 25.59
C PHE A 83 -13.14 -15.85 24.83
N LYS A 84 -13.39 -14.77 24.11
CA LYS A 84 -14.62 -14.58 23.30
C LYS A 84 -14.76 -15.64 22.21
N ASN A 85 -13.67 -15.94 21.50
CA ASN A 85 -13.67 -16.82 20.33
C ASN A 85 -13.27 -18.27 20.64
N ARG A 86 -13.12 -18.66 21.91
CA ARG A 86 -12.61 -19.98 22.34
C ARG A 86 -13.30 -21.17 21.66
N LYS A 87 -14.61 -21.10 21.48
CA LYS A 87 -15.37 -22.20 20.84
C LYS A 87 -15.07 -22.37 19.36
N ASN A 88 -14.82 -21.27 18.65
CA ASN A 88 -14.57 -21.25 17.20
C ASN A 88 -13.12 -21.60 16.86
N ILE A 89 -12.15 -21.20 17.72
CA ILE A 89 -10.72 -21.45 17.54
C ILE A 89 -10.40 -22.94 17.65
N PHE A 90 -11.06 -23.64 18.58
CA PHE A 90 -10.84 -25.08 18.80
C PHE A 90 -11.67 -25.98 17.87
N CYS A 91 -12.54 -25.43 17.02
CA CYS A 91 -13.16 -26.22 15.96
C CYS A 91 -12.10 -26.65 14.94
N ARG A 92 -11.91 -27.98 14.80
CA ARG A 92 -10.96 -28.56 13.84
C ARG A 92 -11.34 -28.16 12.42
N HIS A 93 -10.67 -27.16 11.87
CA HIS A 93 -10.65 -26.95 10.43
C HIS A 93 -9.53 -27.81 9.84
N GLU A 94 -9.87 -28.79 9.00
CA GLU A 94 -8.87 -29.49 8.21
C GLU A 94 -8.15 -28.50 7.29
N ILE A 95 -6.93 -28.14 7.66
CA ILE A 95 -6.07 -27.30 6.83
C ILE A 95 -5.51 -28.18 5.73
N LYS A 96 -6.08 -28.13 4.53
CA LYS A 96 -5.56 -28.81 3.35
C LYS A 96 -4.37 -28.02 2.79
N LEU A 97 -3.17 -28.23 3.35
CA LEU A 97 -1.94 -27.56 2.96
C LEU A 97 -1.72 -27.58 1.43
N GLN A 98 -1.98 -28.73 0.79
CA GLN A 98 -1.87 -28.87 -0.67
C GLN A 98 -2.76 -27.88 -1.43
N ARG A 99 -3.97 -27.61 -0.92
CA ARG A 99 -4.89 -26.63 -1.54
C ARG A 99 -4.39 -25.21 -1.34
N ILE A 100 -3.81 -24.89 -0.17
CA ILE A 100 -3.21 -23.58 0.12
C ILE A 100 -2.04 -23.33 -0.81
N LEU A 101 -1.13 -24.27 -0.92
CA LEU A 101 0.05 -24.17 -1.81
C LEU A 101 -0.38 -24.01 -3.27
N LYS A 102 -1.31 -24.85 -3.76
CA LYS A 102 -1.82 -24.75 -5.13
C LYS A 102 -2.46 -23.39 -5.46
N ASN A 103 -3.15 -22.79 -4.51
CA ASN A 103 -3.85 -21.53 -4.73
C ASN A 103 -3.00 -20.29 -4.48
N ASN A 104 -1.78 -20.43 -3.95
CA ASN A 104 -0.91 -19.32 -3.58
C ASN A 104 0.55 -19.48 -4.05
N TRP A 105 0.86 -20.46 -4.91
CA TRP A 105 2.22 -20.74 -5.32
C TRP A 105 2.90 -19.53 -6.01
N VAL A 106 2.15 -18.75 -6.79
CA VAL A 106 2.67 -17.52 -7.43
C VAL A 106 3.04 -16.48 -6.39
N LEU A 107 2.23 -16.35 -5.34
CA LEU A 107 2.50 -15.44 -4.23
C LEU A 107 3.74 -15.87 -3.45
N ILE A 108 3.88 -17.17 -3.17
CA ILE A 108 5.05 -17.72 -2.49
C ILE A 108 6.31 -17.49 -3.32
N LEU A 109 6.23 -17.75 -4.62
CA LEU A 109 7.33 -17.50 -5.55
C LEU A 109 7.70 -16.02 -5.61
N PHE A 110 6.70 -15.14 -5.71
CA PHE A 110 6.87 -13.70 -5.71
C PHE A 110 7.60 -13.22 -4.45
N ALA A 111 7.10 -13.56 -3.27
CA ALA A 111 7.72 -13.19 -2.02
C ALA A 111 9.15 -13.76 -1.89
N GLY A 112 9.36 -15.01 -2.29
CA GLY A 112 10.67 -15.65 -2.28
C GLY A 112 11.69 -14.98 -3.21
N VAL A 113 11.28 -14.62 -4.42
CA VAL A 113 12.16 -13.93 -5.38
C VAL A 113 12.51 -12.53 -4.88
N PHE A 114 11.53 -11.75 -4.45
CA PHE A 114 11.78 -10.38 -4.00
C PHE A 114 12.63 -10.32 -2.73
N ILE A 115 12.41 -11.22 -1.76
CA ILE A 115 13.27 -11.23 -0.57
C ILE A 115 14.70 -11.69 -0.90
N SER A 116 14.84 -12.65 -1.80
CA SER A 116 16.16 -13.09 -2.26
C SER A 116 16.90 -11.98 -2.98
N PHE A 117 16.20 -11.24 -3.85
CA PHE A 117 16.72 -10.06 -4.52
C PHE A 117 17.11 -8.97 -3.52
N SER A 118 16.25 -8.65 -2.57
CA SER A 118 16.50 -7.65 -1.53
C SER A 118 17.77 -8.01 -0.72
N ILE A 119 17.91 -9.26 -0.31
CA ILE A 119 19.09 -9.73 0.43
C ILE A 119 20.36 -9.66 -0.44
N ALA A 120 20.30 -10.11 -1.68
CA ALA A 120 21.44 -10.12 -2.59
C ALA A 120 21.95 -8.71 -2.92
N ASN A 121 21.06 -7.71 -2.96
CA ASN A 121 21.40 -6.32 -3.33
C ASN A 121 21.55 -5.37 -2.14
N GLN A 122 21.48 -5.84 -0.91
CA GLN A 122 21.62 -4.98 0.27
C GLN A 122 23.00 -4.31 0.33
N LEU A 123 24.07 -5.01 -0.04
CA LEU A 123 25.41 -4.45 -0.03
C LEU A 123 25.65 -3.36 -1.08
N PRO A 124 25.30 -3.56 -2.37
CA PRO A 124 25.47 -2.52 -3.39
C PRO A 124 24.62 -1.27 -3.15
N TYR A 125 23.41 -1.44 -2.60
CA TYR A 125 22.52 -0.32 -2.33
C TYR A 125 22.72 0.33 -0.95
N TYR A 126 23.55 -0.23 -0.12
CA TYR A 126 23.83 0.30 1.23
C TYR A 126 24.34 1.74 1.19
N ASP A 127 25.28 2.04 0.30
CA ASP A 127 25.88 3.38 0.15
C ASP A 127 24.94 4.37 -0.56
N LEU A 128 23.95 3.90 -1.30
CA LEU A 128 23.00 4.74 -2.03
C LEU A 128 21.73 5.04 -1.23
N ASN A 129 21.48 4.29 -0.17
CA ASN A 129 20.26 4.41 0.62
C ASN A 129 20.51 5.05 1.98
N TYR A 130 20.73 6.37 1.99
CA TYR A 130 20.86 7.15 3.23
C TYR A 130 19.62 7.07 4.13
N ASP A 131 18.45 6.73 3.58
CA ASP A 131 17.22 6.54 4.35
C ASP A 131 17.31 5.37 5.33
N ASP A 132 18.15 4.36 5.08
CA ASP A 132 18.39 3.25 6.01
C ASP A 132 18.94 3.73 7.35
N VAL A 133 19.81 4.74 7.34
CA VAL A 133 20.35 5.33 8.57
C VAL A 133 19.22 5.86 9.44
N TYR A 134 18.25 6.54 8.83
CA TYR A 134 17.08 7.03 9.53
C TYR A 134 16.18 5.90 10.02
N TYR A 135 15.70 5.04 9.13
CA TYR A 135 14.66 4.06 9.48
C TYR A 135 15.19 2.95 10.38
N ILE A 136 16.35 2.37 10.07
CA ILE A 136 16.96 1.31 10.92
C ILE A 136 17.54 1.94 12.18
N GLY A 137 18.17 3.12 12.08
CA GLY A 137 18.67 3.86 13.23
C GLY A 137 17.55 4.16 14.23
N LYS A 138 16.40 4.66 13.74
CA LYS A 138 15.21 4.88 14.56
C LYS A 138 14.74 3.62 15.28
N VAL A 139 14.67 2.46 14.58
CA VAL A 139 14.27 1.18 15.17
C VAL A 139 15.25 0.74 16.26
N VAL A 140 16.55 0.87 16.02
CA VAL A 140 17.59 0.43 16.97
C VAL A 140 17.67 1.37 18.16
N ASN A 141 17.70 2.70 17.93
CA ASN A 141 17.92 3.69 18.97
C ASN A 141 16.70 3.96 19.87
N HIS A 142 15.51 3.54 19.46
CA HIS A 142 14.36 3.52 20.37
C HIS A 142 14.57 2.59 21.57
N VAL A 143 15.27 1.47 21.38
CA VAL A 143 15.40 0.44 22.43
C VAL A 143 16.33 0.93 23.54
N GLY A 144 15.76 0.98 24.75
CA GLY A 144 16.49 1.40 25.96
C GLY A 144 16.62 2.91 26.14
N THR A 145 16.08 3.74 25.21
CA THR A 145 16.16 5.20 25.37
C THR A 145 15.34 5.68 26.58
N PRO A 146 15.83 6.64 27.36
CA PRO A 146 15.06 7.26 28.44
C PRO A 146 13.90 8.14 27.91
N HIS A 147 14.03 8.67 26.69
CA HIS A 147 13.03 9.52 26.06
C HIS A 147 12.90 9.18 24.58
N LEU A 148 11.72 8.71 24.16
CA LEU A 148 11.44 8.47 22.76
C LEU A 148 11.52 9.76 21.95
N MET A 149 12.02 9.72 20.72
CA MET A 149 12.25 10.90 19.86
C MET A 149 13.25 11.91 20.43
N ASN A 150 14.23 11.46 21.21
CA ASN A 150 15.24 12.30 21.82
C ASN A 150 16.37 12.74 20.87
N GLU A 151 16.41 12.19 19.66
CA GLU A 151 17.42 12.51 18.66
C GLU A 151 16.85 12.61 17.25
N ASP A 152 17.51 13.36 16.41
CA ASP A 152 17.31 13.30 14.95
C ASP A 152 18.12 12.11 14.39
N TYR A 153 17.42 11.09 13.93
CA TYR A 153 18.02 9.84 13.47
C TYR A 153 18.83 9.97 12.16
N PHE A 154 18.81 11.13 11.50
CA PHE A 154 19.70 11.40 10.37
C PHE A 154 21.10 11.83 10.80
N ASN A 155 21.19 12.62 11.86
CA ASN A 155 22.45 13.25 12.26
C ASN A 155 22.84 13.04 13.73
N GLY A 156 21.98 12.37 14.53
CA GLY A 156 22.23 12.07 15.93
C GLY A 156 22.16 13.29 16.87
N SER A 157 21.69 14.45 16.39
CA SER A 157 21.54 15.62 17.26
C SER A 157 20.39 15.44 18.24
N LEU A 158 20.59 15.92 19.49
CA LEU A 158 19.56 15.85 20.51
C LEU A 158 18.38 16.75 20.19
N VAL A 159 17.18 16.22 20.36
CA VAL A 159 15.91 16.92 20.17
C VAL A 159 15.22 17.09 21.53
N HIS A 160 14.85 18.29 21.87
CA HIS A 160 14.05 18.58 23.05
C HIS A 160 12.55 18.48 22.73
N ILE A 161 11.72 18.24 23.76
CA ILE A 161 10.27 18.11 23.61
C ILE A 161 9.63 19.29 22.82
N ASN A 162 10.15 20.50 22.98
CA ASN A 162 9.66 21.69 22.28
C ASN A 162 10.07 21.73 20.79
N GLY A 163 11.01 20.89 20.37
CA GLY A 163 11.48 20.76 18.99
C GLY A 163 10.96 19.51 18.28
N LEU A 164 9.97 18.81 18.85
CA LEU A 164 9.39 17.63 18.22
C LEU A 164 8.65 17.99 16.95
N ASP A 165 9.03 17.35 15.87
CA ASP A 165 8.31 17.42 14.60
C ASP A 165 7.08 16.47 14.65
N LEU A 166 5.88 17.06 14.67
CA LEU A 166 4.63 16.30 14.71
C LEU A 166 4.49 15.31 13.55
N ILE A 167 5.03 15.65 12.37
CA ILE A 167 4.98 14.76 11.20
C ILE A 167 5.79 13.49 11.46
N ARG A 168 6.94 13.62 12.12
CA ARG A 168 7.79 12.48 12.50
C ARG A 168 7.22 11.70 13.69
N VAL A 169 6.59 12.40 14.65
CA VAL A 169 5.98 11.81 15.84
C VAL A 169 4.77 10.95 15.51
N ILE A 170 4.00 11.30 14.48
CA ILE A 170 2.87 10.48 14.01
C ILE A 170 3.35 9.13 13.45
N ASN A 171 4.55 9.07 12.89
CA ASN A 171 5.10 7.83 12.34
C ASN A 171 5.57 6.89 13.47
N THR A 172 4.68 6.03 13.93
CA THR A 172 4.95 5.04 15.00
C THR A 172 5.29 3.66 14.46
N TYR A 173 5.36 3.50 13.15
CA TYR A 173 5.58 2.21 12.51
C TYR A 173 6.94 1.62 12.88
N GLU A 174 8.00 2.42 12.84
CA GLU A 174 9.36 2.04 13.24
C GLU A 174 9.42 1.69 14.74
N LEU A 175 8.67 2.41 15.58
CA LEU A 175 8.57 2.11 17.00
C LEU A 175 7.93 0.72 17.24
N SER A 176 6.93 0.35 16.43
CA SER A 176 6.36 -1.00 16.47
C SER A 176 7.36 -2.09 16.07
N TYR A 177 8.28 -1.80 15.16
CA TYR A 177 9.36 -2.71 14.79
C TYR A 177 10.34 -2.92 15.94
N SER A 178 10.70 -1.84 16.64
CA SER A 178 11.50 -1.92 17.87
C SER A 178 10.82 -2.83 18.89
N TYR A 179 9.50 -2.68 19.08
CA TYR A 179 8.72 -3.51 19.99
C TYR A 179 8.74 -4.99 19.61
N PHE A 180 8.32 -5.31 18.39
CA PHE A 180 8.24 -6.72 17.96
C PHE A 180 9.61 -7.38 17.88
N GLY A 181 10.61 -6.69 17.34
CA GLY A 181 11.98 -7.22 17.25
C GLY A 181 12.57 -7.52 18.62
N THR A 182 12.35 -6.65 19.61
CA THR A 182 12.77 -6.86 20.99
C THR A 182 11.98 -7.99 21.67
N LEU A 183 10.65 -8.01 21.52
CA LEU A 183 9.79 -9.04 22.11
C LEU A 183 10.16 -10.46 21.67
N PHE A 184 10.51 -10.63 20.38
CA PHE A 184 10.90 -11.91 19.80
C PHE A 184 12.42 -12.15 19.79
N HIS A 185 13.21 -11.28 20.41
CA HIS A 185 14.67 -11.37 20.47
C HIS A 185 15.33 -11.52 19.09
N ILE A 186 14.79 -10.88 18.06
CA ILE A 186 15.36 -10.86 16.70
C ILE A 186 16.27 -9.65 16.58
N TYR A 187 17.47 -9.84 15.99
CA TYR A 187 18.38 -8.73 15.71
C TYR A 187 17.70 -7.66 14.85
N LEU A 188 17.58 -6.43 15.32
CA LEU A 188 16.70 -5.40 14.77
C LEU A 188 16.97 -5.05 13.29
N PRO A 189 18.22 -4.86 12.83
CA PRO A 189 18.48 -4.67 11.41
C PRO A 189 18.04 -5.86 10.54
N TYR A 190 18.20 -7.09 11.02
CA TYR A 190 17.70 -8.28 10.35
C TYR A 190 16.17 -8.33 10.37
N PHE A 191 15.55 -7.94 11.50
CA PHE A 191 14.09 -7.84 11.62
C PHE A 191 13.53 -6.90 10.55
N CYS A 192 14.10 -5.70 10.37
CA CYS A 192 13.68 -4.76 9.34
C CYS A 192 13.87 -5.32 7.93
N ARG A 193 15.13 -5.64 7.57
CA ARG A 193 15.51 -5.93 6.19
C ARG A 193 15.03 -7.28 5.68
N VAL A 194 14.91 -8.28 6.55
CA VAL A 194 14.52 -9.63 6.16
C VAL A 194 13.12 -9.97 6.64
N THR A 195 12.89 -9.91 7.95
CA THR A 195 11.62 -10.38 8.53
C THR A 195 10.44 -9.52 8.05
N MET A 196 10.51 -8.21 8.23
CA MET A 196 9.40 -7.34 7.86
C MET A 196 9.31 -7.12 6.34
N SER A 197 10.40 -7.15 5.60
CA SER A 197 10.35 -7.10 4.14
C SER A 197 9.62 -8.31 3.57
N LEU A 198 9.93 -9.53 4.03
CA LEU A 198 9.23 -10.74 3.60
C LEU A 198 7.73 -10.68 3.97
N HIS A 199 7.43 -10.28 5.21
CA HIS A 199 6.05 -10.05 5.64
C HIS A 199 5.30 -9.11 4.68
N ASN A 200 5.91 -7.98 4.32
CA ASN A 200 5.27 -6.97 3.48
C ASN A 200 5.10 -7.44 2.03
N TYR A 201 6.02 -8.23 1.47
CA TYR A 201 5.82 -8.87 0.17
C TYR A 201 4.67 -9.88 0.17
N VAL A 202 4.54 -10.67 1.23
CA VAL A 202 3.41 -11.60 1.37
C VAL A 202 2.10 -10.83 1.49
N LEU A 203 2.06 -9.80 2.32
CA LEU A 203 0.87 -8.96 2.51
C LEU A 203 0.48 -8.24 1.21
N PHE A 204 1.44 -7.68 0.49
CA PHE A 204 1.24 -7.11 -0.84
C PHE A 204 0.54 -8.10 -1.78
N GLY A 205 1.06 -9.31 -1.87
CA GLY A 205 0.44 -10.34 -2.69
C GLY A 205 -0.98 -10.70 -2.25
N ILE A 206 -1.26 -10.74 -0.93
CA ILE A 206 -2.60 -10.98 -0.37
C ILE A 206 -3.56 -9.84 -0.77
N VAL A 207 -3.13 -8.59 -0.64
CA VAL A 207 -3.94 -7.39 -0.98
C VAL A 207 -4.29 -7.39 -2.47
N TYR A 208 -3.30 -7.56 -3.35
CA TYR A 208 -3.54 -7.56 -4.79
C TYR A 208 -4.32 -8.79 -5.26
N LYS A 209 -4.13 -9.95 -4.65
CA LYS A 209 -4.97 -11.11 -4.91
C LYS A 209 -6.43 -10.87 -4.49
N GLN A 210 -6.65 -10.20 -3.35
CA GLN A 210 -8.01 -9.83 -2.93
C GLN A 210 -8.63 -8.83 -3.90
N LEU A 211 -7.90 -7.82 -4.32
CA LEU A 211 -8.37 -6.86 -5.34
C LEU A 211 -8.68 -7.57 -6.67
N ALA A 212 -7.81 -8.49 -7.11
CA ALA A 212 -8.00 -9.26 -8.33
C ALA A 212 -9.25 -10.13 -8.32
N SER A 213 -9.64 -10.67 -7.16
CA SER A 213 -10.85 -11.47 -7.03
C SER A 213 -12.15 -10.72 -7.34
N LEU A 214 -12.10 -9.38 -7.36
CA LEU A 214 -13.22 -8.52 -7.78
C LEU A 214 -13.36 -8.42 -9.32
N PHE A 215 -12.31 -8.82 -10.05
CA PHE A 215 -12.26 -8.73 -11.52
C PHE A 215 -12.28 -10.08 -12.20
N VAL A 216 -11.57 -11.05 -11.67
CA VAL A 216 -11.38 -12.38 -12.27
C VAL A 216 -11.80 -13.49 -11.32
N LYS A 217 -12.01 -14.71 -11.84
CA LYS A 217 -12.33 -15.86 -11.00
C LYS A 217 -11.21 -16.14 -10.00
N GLU A 218 -11.58 -16.60 -8.81
CA GLU A 218 -10.67 -16.86 -7.69
C GLU A 218 -9.41 -17.67 -8.09
N LYS A 219 -9.57 -18.69 -8.92
CA LYS A 219 -8.47 -19.54 -9.38
C LYS A 219 -7.39 -18.80 -10.20
N TYR A 220 -7.73 -17.65 -10.79
CA TYR A 220 -6.82 -16.84 -11.60
C TYR A 220 -6.28 -15.62 -10.83
N SER A 221 -6.89 -15.25 -9.70
CA SER A 221 -6.56 -14.05 -8.96
C SER A 221 -5.08 -13.97 -8.53
N GLN A 222 -4.43 -15.11 -8.24
CA GLN A 222 -3.01 -15.14 -7.89
C GLN A 222 -2.06 -14.70 -9.03
N TYR A 223 -2.49 -14.82 -10.28
CA TYR A 223 -1.66 -14.43 -11.43
C TYR A 223 -1.65 -12.92 -11.69
N ALA A 224 -2.55 -12.17 -11.07
CA ALA A 224 -2.57 -10.70 -11.20
C ALA A 224 -1.32 -10.00 -10.64
N ILE A 225 -0.53 -10.69 -9.81
CA ILE A 225 0.74 -10.16 -9.28
C ILE A 225 1.93 -10.42 -10.21
N VAL A 226 1.79 -11.24 -11.27
CA VAL A 226 2.89 -11.57 -12.19
C VAL A 226 3.51 -10.32 -12.84
N PRO A 227 2.76 -9.29 -13.29
CA PRO A 227 3.35 -8.10 -13.86
C PRO A 227 4.32 -7.35 -12.94
N PHE A 228 4.21 -7.51 -11.62
CA PHE A 228 5.12 -6.87 -10.67
C PHE A 228 6.56 -7.42 -10.70
N PHE A 229 6.79 -8.58 -11.30
CA PHE A 229 8.15 -9.03 -11.59
C PHE A 229 8.90 -8.08 -12.53
N TYR A 230 8.18 -7.21 -13.23
CA TYR A 230 8.76 -6.10 -13.99
C TYR A 230 9.67 -5.21 -13.14
N PHE A 231 9.40 -5.03 -11.86
CA PHE A 231 10.22 -4.23 -10.95
C PHE A 231 11.61 -4.85 -10.66
N LEU A 232 11.85 -6.09 -11.05
CA LEU A 232 13.17 -6.72 -10.97
C LEU A 232 14.04 -6.38 -12.18
N ILE A 233 13.48 -5.77 -13.22
CA ILE A 233 14.24 -5.35 -14.39
C ILE A 233 14.93 -4.02 -14.06
N PRO A 234 16.26 -3.94 -14.09
CA PRO A 234 16.99 -2.71 -13.80
C PRO A 234 16.62 -1.57 -14.74
N ALA A 235 16.55 -0.35 -14.23
CA ALA A 235 16.23 0.83 -15.02
C ALA A 235 17.23 1.05 -16.17
N GLY A 236 18.52 0.77 -15.95
CA GLY A 236 19.56 0.88 -16.96
C GLY A 236 19.35 -0.03 -18.17
N PHE A 237 18.80 -1.22 -17.98
CA PHE A 237 18.49 -2.14 -19.07
C PHE A 237 17.36 -1.61 -19.96
N LEU A 238 16.42 -0.85 -19.41
CA LEU A 238 15.31 -0.24 -20.15
C LEU A 238 15.71 1.03 -20.91
N GLN A 239 16.92 1.54 -20.69
CA GLN A 239 17.43 2.74 -21.35
C GLN A 239 18.12 2.45 -22.68
N THR A 240 18.39 1.19 -23.02
CA THR A 240 19.15 0.81 -24.23
C THR A 240 18.27 0.16 -25.30
N GLY A 241 18.17 0.79 -26.47
CA GLY A 241 17.70 0.21 -27.72
C GLY A 241 16.23 -0.23 -27.76
N ILE A 242 15.96 -1.51 -27.96
CA ILE A 242 14.62 -2.10 -28.19
C ILE A 242 13.62 -1.80 -27.05
N TYR A 243 14.08 -1.47 -25.88
CA TYR A 243 13.25 -1.24 -24.69
C TYR A 243 12.93 0.25 -24.43
N GLU A 244 13.35 1.17 -25.29
CA GLU A 244 13.04 2.61 -25.12
C GLU A 244 11.53 2.91 -25.07
N CYS A 245 10.72 2.08 -25.73
CA CYS A 245 9.25 2.23 -25.68
C CYS A 245 8.61 1.81 -24.36
N ILE A 246 9.36 1.13 -23.47
CA ILE A 246 8.87 0.57 -22.19
C ILE A 246 9.61 1.21 -21.00
N ARG A 247 10.00 2.46 -21.12
CA ARG A 247 10.65 3.16 -20.01
C ARG A 247 9.69 3.27 -18.82
N VAL A 248 10.08 2.67 -17.69
CA VAL A 248 9.52 2.99 -16.38
C VAL A 248 10.54 3.81 -15.65
N TYR A 249 10.16 5.02 -15.31
CA TYR A 249 10.99 5.86 -14.47
C TYR A 249 11.00 5.28 -13.05
N SER A 250 12.07 4.59 -12.70
CA SER A 250 12.11 3.71 -11.53
C SER A 250 12.64 4.38 -10.27
N TYR A 251 12.78 5.72 -10.26
CA TYR A 251 13.40 6.42 -9.14
C TYR A 251 12.80 6.05 -7.77
N ASP A 252 11.47 5.85 -7.71
CA ASP A 252 10.81 5.45 -6.47
C ASP A 252 10.53 3.93 -6.35
N LEU A 253 10.73 3.17 -7.42
CA LEU A 253 10.42 1.74 -7.42
C LEU A 253 11.54 0.89 -6.82
N TRP A 254 12.77 1.41 -6.75
CA TRP A 254 13.86 0.73 -6.06
C TRP A 254 13.55 0.45 -4.59
N GLN A 255 12.75 1.29 -3.94
CA GLN A 255 12.32 1.07 -2.56
C GLN A 255 11.42 -0.17 -2.40
N PHE A 256 10.69 -0.56 -3.44
CA PHE A 256 10.00 -1.85 -3.42
C PHE A 256 10.98 -3.02 -3.35
N GLN A 257 12.09 -2.91 -4.03
CA GLN A 257 13.10 -3.97 -4.12
C GLN A 257 13.97 -4.07 -2.86
N THR A 258 14.37 -2.94 -2.28
CA THR A 258 15.41 -2.88 -1.25
C THR A 258 14.91 -2.40 0.10
N ALA A 259 13.81 -1.69 0.14
CA ALA A 259 13.27 -1.00 1.32
C ALA A 259 11.78 -1.29 1.56
N ALA A 260 11.32 -2.50 1.27
CA ALA A 260 9.93 -2.91 1.46
C ALA A 260 9.46 -2.81 2.94
N PHE A 261 10.39 -2.70 3.88
CA PHE A 261 10.11 -2.51 5.30
C PHE A 261 9.82 -1.04 5.68
N TYR A 262 10.07 -0.06 4.83
CA TYR A 262 9.73 1.34 5.13
C TYR A 262 8.21 1.56 5.14
N GLY A 263 7.72 2.31 6.11
CA GLY A 263 6.31 2.69 6.17
C GLY A 263 5.84 3.40 4.90
N GLY A 264 6.67 4.28 4.33
CA GLY A 264 6.39 4.96 3.06
C GLY A 264 6.26 4.01 1.86
N SER A 265 7.04 2.92 1.82
CA SER A 265 6.95 1.89 0.79
C SER A 265 5.62 1.13 0.89
N ILE A 266 5.20 0.77 2.11
CA ILE A 266 3.93 0.09 2.36
C ILE A 266 2.74 0.93 1.90
N VAL A 267 2.75 2.22 2.22
CA VAL A 267 1.70 3.15 1.78
C VAL A 267 1.61 3.20 0.26
N ARG A 268 2.73 3.35 -0.44
CA ARG A 268 2.75 3.36 -1.92
C ARG A 268 2.24 2.08 -2.53
N MET A 269 2.67 0.94 -1.98
CA MET A 269 2.34 -0.37 -2.52
C MET A 269 0.89 -0.76 -2.29
N MET A 270 0.32 -0.44 -1.12
CA MET A 270 -0.91 -1.08 -0.67
C MET A 270 -2.05 -0.13 -0.29
N ALA A 271 -1.79 1.17 -0.06
CA ALA A 271 -2.82 2.09 0.44
C ALA A 271 -4.05 2.17 -0.46
N VAL A 272 -3.85 2.43 -1.76
CA VAL A 272 -4.97 2.56 -2.70
C VAL A 272 -5.74 1.24 -2.88
N PRO A 273 -5.09 0.08 -3.09
CA PRO A 273 -5.78 -1.21 -3.11
C PRO A 273 -6.61 -1.49 -1.85
N ILE A 274 -6.07 -1.22 -0.67
CA ILE A 274 -6.78 -1.39 0.60
C ILE A 274 -7.99 -0.47 0.68
N LEU A 275 -7.83 0.82 0.35
CA LEU A 275 -8.94 1.77 0.29
C LEU A 275 -10.03 1.31 -0.67
N ILE A 276 -9.69 0.81 -1.85
CA ILE A 276 -10.66 0.25 -2.81
C ILE A 276 -11.43 -0.90 -2.18
N ILE A 277 -10.74 -1.89 -1.60
CA ILE A 277 -11.36 -3.10 -1.05
C ILE A 277 -12.42 -2.75 -0.01
N TYR A 278 -12.13 -1.79 0.89
CA TYR A 278 -13.02 -1.47 2.00
C TYR A 278 -14.01 -0.34 1.71
N SER A 279 -13.73 0.55 0.74
CA SER A 279 -14.68 1.61 0.35
C SER A 279 -15.71 1.16 -0.68
N LEU A 280 -15.45 0.10 -1.44
CA LEU A 280 -16.35 -0.38 -2.48
C LEU A 280 -17.80 -0.61 -2.01
N PRO A 281 -18.07 -1.21 -0.84
CA PRO A 281 -19.43 -1.34 -0.33
C PRO A 281 -20.16 -0.01 -0.11
N LEU A 282 -19.40 1.08 0.17
CA LEU A 282 -19.98 2.42 0.38
C LEU A 282 -20.41 3.10 -0.92
N VAL A 283 -19.86 2.70 -2.06
CA VAL A 283 -20.31 3.19 -3.36
C VAL A 283 -21.77 2.77 -3.60
N GLU A 284 -22.12 1.54 -3.22
CA GLU A 284 -23.48 1.02 -3.37
C GLU A 284 -24.40 1.55 -2.25
N LYS A 285 -24.00 1.35 -1.00
CA LYS A 285 -24.80 1.74 0.17
C LYS A 285 -23.92 2.43 1.22
N MET A 286 -24.30 3.66 1.57
CA MET A 286 -23.62 4.40 2.63
C MET A 286 -24.01 3.82 3.99
N GLU A 287 -23.01 3.30 4.73
CA GLU A 287 -23.16 2.75 6.06
C GLU A 287 -22.17 3.40 7.02
N PHE A 288 -22.69 4.09 8.04
CA PHE A 288 -21.87 4.87 8.97
C PHE A 288 -20.77 4.04 9.66
N LYS A 289 -21.07 2.79 10.05
CA LYS A 289 -20.09 1.89 10.65
C LYS A 289 -18.90 1.64 9.74
N LYS A 290 -19.12 1.47 8.44
CA LYS A 290 -18.05 1.25 7.45
C LYS A 290 -17.21 2.51 7.23
N ILE A 291 -17.82 3.70 7.33
CA ILE A 291 -17.07 4.96 7.29
C ILE A 291 -16.13 5.06 8.49
N ILE A 292 -16.62 4.77 9.70
CA ILE A 292 -15.79 4.76 10.90
C ILE A 292 -14.60 3.79 10.71
N TYR A 293 -14.85 2.59 10.18
CA TYR A 293 -13.77 1.63 9.93
C TYR A 293 -12.72 2.17 8.98
N ILE A 294 -13.12 2.84 7.87
CA ILE A 294 -12.16 3.46 6.93
C ILE A 294 -11.35 4.56 7.62
N VAL A 295 -11.97 5.35 8.50
CA VAL A 295 -11.24 6.36 9.29
C VAL A 295 -10.20 5.71 10.20
N LEU A 296 -10.56 4.65 10.93
CA LEU A 296 -9.62 3.91 11.79
C LEU A 296 -8.47 3.28 10.99
N MET A 297 -8.79 2.66 9.83
CA MET A 297 -7.77 2.18 8.90
C MET A 297 -6.84 3.30 8.43
N SER A 298 -7.41 4.47 8.13
CA SER A 298 -6.64 5.62 7.66
C SER A 298 -5.68 6.12 8.74
N ILE A 299 -6.09 6.14 9.99
CA ILE A 299 -5.20 6.46 11.13
C ILE A 299 -4.04 5.45 11.21
N SER A 300 -4.33 4.15 11.08
CA SER A 300 -3.27 3.13 11.03
C SER A 300 -2.28 3.38 9.88
N MET A 301 -2.77 3.70 8.69
CA MET A 301 -1.92 3.94 7.52
C MET A 301 -1.12 5.25 7.60
N ILE A 302 -1.66 6.30 8.25
CA ILE A 302 -0.93 7.54 8.55
C ILE A 302 0.25 7.25 9.49
N SER A 303 0.07 6.31 10.42
CA SER A 303 1.16 5.91 11.33
C SER A 303 2.35 5.25 10.61
N PHE A 304 2.14 4.72 9.41
CA PHE A 304 3.23 4.20 8.58
C PHE A 304 3.98 5.31 7.85
N SER A 305 3.23 6.26 7.28
CA SER A 305 3.82 7.40 6.61
C SER A 305 2.79 8.50 6.37
N THR A 306 3.19 9.74 6.55
CA THR A 306 2.38 10.93 6.26
C THR A 306 2.02 11.09 4.77
N ILE A 307 2.72 10.39 3.87
CA ILE A 307 2.35 10.27 2.45
C ILE A 307 0.89 9.84 2.29
N TYR A 308 0.39 9.02 3.21
CA TYR A 308 -0.97 8.52 3.17
C TYR A 308 -2.02 9.64 3.22
N VAL A 309 -1.73 10.78 3.85
CA VAL A 309 -2.67 11.91 3.92
C VAL A 309 -3.02 12.40 2.51
N GLN A 310 -2.03 12.58 1.65
CA GLN A 310 -2.28 12.93 0.25
C GLN A 310 -3.07 11.83 -0.47
N VAL A 311 -2.65 10.58 -0.33
CA VAL A 311 -3.30 9.43 -0.97
C VAL A 311 -4.78 9.34 -0.58
N VAL A 312 -5.09 9.47 0.71
CA VAL A 312 -6.48 9.34 1.19
C VAL A 312 -7.36 10.50 0.73
N VAL A 313 -6.86 11.74 0.75
CA VAL A 313 -7.63 12.91 0.27
C VAL A 313 -7.97 12.77 -1.22
N LEU A 314 -6.99 12.47 -2.06
CA LEU A 314 -7.20 12.30 -3.49
C LEU A 314 -8.11 11.09 -3.78
N PHE A 315 -7.95 10.00 -3.03
CA PHE A 315 -8.81 8.84 -3.16
C PHE A 315 -10.28 9.14 -2.79
N PHE A 316 -10.53 9.91 -1.73
CA PHE A 316 -11.89 10.30 -1.37
C PHE A 316 -12.53 11.20 -2.42
N ILE A 317 -11.79 12.14 -3.01
CA ILE A 317 -12.29 12.94 -4.14
C ILE A 317 -12.72 11.99 -5.28
N ALA A 318 -11.89 11.01 -5.63
CA ALA A 318 -12.20 10.04 -6.66
C ALA A 318 -13.43 9.18 -6.30
N ALA A 319 -13.51 8.68 -5.06
CA ALA A 319 -14.61 7.84 -4.59
C ALA A 319 -15.95 8.59 -4.56
N ILE A 320 -15.95 9.85 -4.09
CA ILE A 320 -17.15 10.70 -4.07
C ILE A 320 -17.60 11.00 -5.51
N THR A 321 -16.65 11.31 -6.41
CA THR A 321 -16.96 11.53 -7.83
C THR A 321 -17.69 10.32 -8.44
N ILE A 322 -17.14 9.11 -8.21
CA ILE A 322 -17.75 7.88 -8.74
C ILE A 322 -19.07 7.57 -8.04
N LYS A 323 -19.22 7.88 -6.74
CA LYS A 323 -20.52 7.77 -6.06
C LYS A 323 -21.58 8.66 -6.68
N CYS A 324 -21.24 9.91 -6.99
CA CYS A 324 -22.17 10.82 -7.68
C CYS A 324 -22.55 10.28 -9.07
N VAL A 325 -21.58 9.77 -9.85
CA VAL A 325 -21.85 9.15 -11.16
C VAL A 325 -22.76 7.92 -11.00
N TYR A 326 -22.48 7.06 -10.02
CA TYR A 326 -23.31 5.88 -9.74
C TYR A 326 -24.74 6.28 -9.38
N CYS A 327 -24.93 7.22 -8.45
CA CYS A 327 -26.24 7.71 -8.05
C CYS A 327 -27.00 8.35 -9.22
N PHE A 328 -26.29 9.09 -10.10
CA PHE A 328 -26.88 9.65 -11.32
C PHE A 328 -27.43 8.55 -12.25
N VAL A 329 -26.61 7.51 -12.50
CA VAL A 329 -26.99 6.40 -13.40
C VAL A 329 -28.22 5.65 -12.85
N GLU A 330 -28.25 5.37 -11.54
CA GLU A 330 -29.39 4.68 -10.93
C GLU A 330 -30.66 5.57 -10.92
N ALA A 331 -30.52 6.85 -10.58
CA ALA A 331 -31.62 7.82 -10.65
C ALA A 331 -32.17 8.00 -12.07
N PHE A 332 -31.28 7.98 -13.08
CA PHE A 332 -31.67 8.05 -14.49
C PHE A 332 -32.51 6.84 -14.90
N LYS A 333 -32.09 5.62 -14.53
CA LYS A 333 -32.82 4.38 -14.79
C LYS A 333 -34.18 4.39 -14.07
N ALA A 334 -34.23 4.89 -12.82
CA ALA A 334 -35.44 4.99 -12.03
C ALA A 334 -36.33 6.18 -12.41
N LYS A 335 -35.89 7.06 -13.32
CA LYS A 335 -36.57 8.34 -13.68
C LYS A 335 -36.78 9.29 -12.50
N GLU A 336 -35.88 9.25 -11.51
CA GLU A 336 -35.94 10.08 -10.30
C GLU A 336 -35.19 11.42 -10.49
N THR A 337 -35.84 12.41 -11.06
CA THR A 337 -35.23 13.72 -11.40
C THR A 337 -34.53 14.40 -10.22
N LYS A 338 -35.10 14.30 -8.99
CA LYS A 338 -34.50 14.88 -7.79
C LYS A 338 -33.08 14.37 -7.54
N TRP A 339 -32.86 13.05 -7.57
CA TRP A 339 -31.54 12.44 -7.33
C TRP A 339 -30.57 12.66 -8.49
N MET A 340 -31.10 12.80 -9.71
CA MET A 340 -30.25 13.20 -10.86
C MET A 340 -29.69 14.61 -10.63
N ILE A 341 -30.52 15.57 -10.22
CA ILE A 341 -30.10 16.96 -9.94
C ILE A 341 -29.08 16.97 -8.79
N VAL A 342 -29.33 16.26 -7.69
CA VAL A 342 -28.43 16.18 -6.54
C VAL A 342 -27.06 15.62 -6.97
N SER A 343 -27.04 14.58 -7.81
CA SER A 343 -25.80 13.98 -8.31
C SER A 343 -25.01 14.93 -9.22
N ILE A 344 -25.70 15.65 -10.11
CA ILE A 344 -25.08 16.68 -10.97
C ILE A 344 -24.48 17.79 -10.12
N LEU A 345 -25.24 18.30 -9.13
CA LEU A 345 -24.75 19.33 -8.22
C LEU A 345 -23.53 18.85 -7.45
N GLY A 346 -23.51 17.60 -6.97
CA GLY A 346 -22.34 16.99 -6.33
C GLY A 346 -21.12 17.01 -7.25
N ILE A 347 -21.27 16.61 -8.51
CA ILE A 347 -20.19 16.64 -9.51
C ILE A 347 -19.73 18.09 -9.75
N LEU A 348 -20.66 19.03 -9.92
CA LEU A 348 -20.32 20.43 -10.13
C LEU A 348 -19.58 21.05 -8.94
N VAL A 349 -19.94 20.69 -7.71
CA VAL A 349 -19.21 21.11 -6.50
C VAL A 349 -17.78 20.56 -6.51
N ILE A 350 -17.58 19.29 -6.85
CA ILE A 350 -16.24 18.69 -6.94
C ILE A 350 -15.41 19.38 -8.04
N VAL A 351 -15.98 19.54 -9.23
CA VAL A 351 -15.31 20.23 -10.34
C VAL A 351 -15.01 21.68 -9.98
N GLY A 352 -15.96 22.39 -9.37
CA GLY A 352 -15.78 23.76 -8.88
C GLY A 352 -14.65 23.86 -7.85
N PHE A 353 -14.60 22.91 -6.88
CA PHE A 353 -13.51 22.82 -5.92
C PHE A 353 -12.15 22.59 -6.62
N LEU A 354 -12.07 21.63 -7.53
CA LEU A 354 -10.85 21.34 -8.28
C LEU A 354 -10.37 22.52 -9.12
N LEU A 355 -11.30 23.25 -9.76
CA LEU A 355 -10.97 24.46 -10.49
C LEU A 355 -10.55 25.60 -9.56
N ALA A 356 -11.22 25.76 -8.42
CA ALA A 356 -10.88 26.79 -7.44
C ALA A 356 -9.48 26.63 -6.88
N THR A 357 -8.99 25.39 -6.69
CA THR A 357 -7.61 25.15 -6.23
C THR A 357 -6.57 25.75 -7.18
N ARG A 358 -6.85 25.81 -8.47
CA ARG A 358 -5.95 26.42 -9.46
C ARG A 358 -5.76 27.93 -9.26
N TYR A 359 -6.78 28.60 -8.72
CA TYR A 359 -6.78 30.06 -8.53
C TYR A 359 -6.40 30.47 -7.10
N LEU A 360 -6.04 29.50 -6.23
CA LEU A 360 -5.52 29.82 -4.91
C LEU A 360 -4.17 30.54 -5.05
N ASN A 361 -4.18 31.78 -4.62
CA ASN A 361 -2.99 32.63 -4.68
C ASN A 361 -2.22 32.51 -3.35
N ILE A 362 -1.39 31.48 -3.22
CA ILE A 362 -0.50 31.25 -2.08
C ILE A 362 0.89 31.72 -2.51
N ASN A 363 1.30 32.90 -2.06
CA ASN A 363 2.54 33.56 -2.50
C ASN A 363 3.72 33.36 -1.54
N THR A 364 3.80 32.25 -0.83
CA THR A 364 5.03 31.92 -0.10
C THR A 364 6.07 31.39 -1.09
N GLU A 365 7.33 31.79 -0.92
CA GLU A 365 8.43 31.34 -1.80
C GLU A 365 8.51 29.81 -1.87
N GLU A 366 8.35 29.15 -0.72
CA GLU A 366 8.35 27.68 -0.64
C GLU A 366 7.21 27.06 -1.46
N PHE A 367 6.00 27.62 -1.38
CA PHE A 367 4.86 27.10 -2.13
C PHE A 367 5.06 27.25 -3.63
N VAL A 368 5.47 28.44 -4.07
CA VAL A 368 5.75 28.72 -5.50
C VAL A 368 6.86 27.81 -6.02
N TYR A 369 7.94 27.63 -5.25
CA TYR A 369 9.02 26.71 -5.59
C TYR A 369 8.51 25.27 -5.78
N ASN A 370 7.71 24.75 -4.85
CA ASN A 370 7.19 23.40 -4.93
C ASN A 370 6.20 23.22 -6.09
N VAL A 371 5.31 24.19 -6.35
CA VAL A 371 4.42 24.16 -7.51
C VAL A 371 5.21 24.07 -8.82
N THR A 372 6.22 24.92 -8.99
CA THR A 372 7.06 24.91 -10.20
C THR A 372 7.82 23.59 -10.36
N ARG A 373 8.36 23.08 -9.26
CA ARG A 373 9.08 21.81 -9.26
C ARG A 373 8.19 20.62 -9.59
N TYR A 374 6.94 20.59 -9.08
CA TYR A 374 5.97 19.55 -9.44
C TYR A 374 5.59 19.60 -10.90
N HIS A 375 5.37 20.78 -11.41
CA HIS A 375 5.03 20.95 -12.83
C HIS A 375 6.15 20.40 -13.73
N GLY A 376 7.40 20.78 -13.46
CA GLY A 376 8.55 20.25 -14.19
C GLY A 376 8.68 18.73 -14.07
N PHE A 377 8.48 18.19 -12.87
CA PHE A 377 8.51 16.77 -12.60
C PHE A 377 7.40 15.98 -13.32
N GLN A 378 6.16 16.49 -13.33
CA GLN A 378 5.05 15.87 -14.07
C GLN A 378 5.35 15.83 -15.57
N GLN A 379 5.95 16.88 -16.12
CA GLN A 379 6.34 16.94 -17.53
C GLN A 379 7.46 15.95 -17.84
N GLU A 380 8.50 15.88 -17.02
CA GLU A 380 9.60 14.91 -17.15
C GLU A 380 9.07 13.47 -17.12
N TRP A 381 8.17 13.15 -16.20
CA TRP A 381 7.56 11.82 -16.13
C TRP A 381 6.68 11.52 -17.34
N TYR A 382 5.95 12.51 -17.85
CA TYR A 382 5.16 12.35 -19.06
C TYR A 382 6.05 11.94 -20.25
N ASP A 383 7.21 12.53 -20.37
CA ASP A 383 8.12 12.27 -21.48
C ASP A 383 8.82 10.91 -21.35
N HIS A 384 9.13 10.47 -20.12
CA HIS A 384 10.01 9.33 -19.88
C HIS A 384 9.32 8.07 -19.32
N ASP A 385 8.13 8.17 -18.72
CA ASP A 385 7.43 7.01 -18.15
C ASP A 385 6.30 6.50 -19.04
N SER A 386 6.59 5.38 -19.73
CA SER A 386 5.60 4.74 -20.61
C SER A 386 4.39 4.19 -19.87
N LEU A 387 4.52 3.72 -18.60
CA LEU A 387 3.38 3.25 -17.83
C LEU A 387 2.42 4.38 -17.52
N LEU A 388 2.92 5.53 -17.07
CA LEU A 388 2.08 6.70 -16.81
C LEU A 388 1.51 7.26 -18.10
N LYS A 389 2.30 7.37 -19.16
CA LYS A 389 1.87 7.88 -20.45
C LYS A 389 0.70 7.09 -21.05
N TYR A 390 0.77 5.76 -21.00
CA TYR A 390 -0.24 4.86 -21.57
C TYR A 390 -1.23 4.32 -20.54
N GLY A 391 -1.16 4.74 -19.29
CA GLY A 391 -2.05 4.28 -18.22
C GLY A 391 -3.53 4.48 -18.55
N PHE A 392 -3.88 5.58 -19.21
CA PHE A 392 -5.26 5.84 -19.66
C PHE A 392 -5.79 4.72 -20.57
N VAL A 393 -4.95 4.22 -21.50
CA VAL A 393 -5.34 3.12 -22.42
C VAL A 393 -5.63 1.85 -21.62
N VAL A 394 -4.80 1.53 -20.62
CA VAL A 394 -4.99 0.37 -19.75
C VAL A 394 -6.31 0.49 -18.99
N PHE A 395 -6.62 1.65 -18.42
CA PHE A 395 -7.87 1.87 -17.70
C PHE A 395 -9.09 1.82 -18.61
N ALA A 396 -9.01 2.37 -19.83
CA ALA A 396 -10.08 2.30 -20.81
C ALA A 396 -10.36 0.84 -21.22
N LEU A 397 -9.31 0.06 -21.52
CA LEU A 397 -9.43 -1.36 -21.85
C LEU A 397 -10.08 -2.15 -20.73
N ILE A 398 -9.61 -2.01 -19.48
CA ILE A 398 -10.22 -2.75 -18.35
C ILE A 398 -11.64 -2.30 -18.07
N PHE A 399 -11.98 -1.03 -18.29
CA PHE A 399 -13.35 -0.54 -18.15
C PHE A 399 -14.29 -1.24 -19.13
N VAL A 400 -13.88 -1.35 -20.40
CA VAL A 400 -14.64 -2.06 -21.44
C VAL A 400 -14.74 -3.56 -21.13
N LEU A 401 -13.65 -4.18 -20.67
CA LEU A 401 -13.61 -5.61 -20.31
C LEU A 401 -14.35 -5.91 -18.99
N SER A 402 -14.68 -4.91 -18.18
CA SER A 402 -15.38 -5.08 -16.92
C SER A 402 -16.88 -5.30 -17.15
N LYS A 403 -17.41 -6.42 -16.64
CA LYS A 403 -18.80 -6.84 -16.88
C LYS A 403 -19.78 -6.33 -15.83
N ASN A 404 -19.33 -6.08 -14.60
CA ASN A 404 -20.19 -5.68 -13.49
C ASN A 404 -19.97 -4.24 -13.07
N SER A 405 -20.97 -3.66 -12.41
CA SER A 405 -20.95 -2.29 -11.90
C SER A 405 -19.80 -2.03 -10.92
N GLN A 406 -19.53 -2.98 -10.02
CA GLN A 406 -18.46 -2.87 -9.03
C GLN A 406 -17.09 -2.73 -9.67
N SER A 407 -16.76 -3.61 -10.63
CA SER A 407 -15.48 -3.52 -11.36
C SER A 407 -15.35 -2.18 -12.11
N ARG A 408 -16.44 -1.70 -12.73
CA ARG A 408 -16.43 -0.38 -13.41
C ARG A 408 -16.25 0.77 -12.42
N SER A 409 -16.87 0.71 -11.25
CA SER A 409 -16.68 1.71 -10.21
C SER A 409 -15.23 1.77 -9.73
N ILE A 410 -14.58 0.62 -9.54
CA ILE A 410 -13.17 0.56 -9.16
C ILE A 410 -12.29 1.22 -10.24
N VAL A 411 -12.48 0.84 -11.50
CA VAL A 411 -11.70 1.42 -12.61
C VAL A 411 -11.94 2.92 -12.71
N GLY A 412 -13.19 3.36 -12.52
CA GLY A 412 -13.54 4.78 -12.48
C GLY A 412 -12.81 5.54 -11.36
N MET A 413 -12.80 5.00 -10.13
CA MET A 413 -12.06 5.61 -9.00
C MET A 413 -10.57 5.75 -9.32
N VAL A 414 -9.95 4.68 -9.86
CA VAL A 414 -8.53 4.70 -10.22
C VAL A 414 -8.26 5.65 -11.38
N LEU A 415 -9.15 5.73 -12.35
CA LEU A 415 -9.02 6.68 -13.47
C LEU A 415 -9.09 8.15 -12.98
N VAL A 416 -10.02 8.48 -12.09
CA VAL A 416 -10.10 9.83 -11.50
C VAL A 416 -8.84 10.11 -10.70
N LEU A 417 -8.38 9.17 -9.87
CA LEU A 417 -7.15 9.30 -9.11
C LEU A 417 -5.94 9.52 -10.03
N TYR A 418 -5.84 8.76 -11.13
CA TYR A 418 -4.81 8.92 -12.15
C TYR A 418 -4.82 10.34 -12.74
N VAL A 419 -6.00 10.85 -13.10
CA VAL A 419 -6.12 12.22 -13.65
C VAL A 419 -5.70 13.27 -12.62
N LEU A 420 -6.11 13.11 -11.35
CA LEU A 420 -5.77 14.05 -10.28
C LEU A 420 -4.26 14.12 -10.00
N VAL A 421 -3.58 12.98 -10.05
CA VAL A 421 -2.14 12.91 -9.76
C VAL A 421 -1.29 13.26 -10.96
N TRP A 422 -1.77 13.00 -12.16
CA TRP A 422 -1.00 13.08 -13.39
C TRP A 422 -1.11 14.42 -14.12
N LYS A 423 -2.29 15.08 -14.08
CA LYS A 423 -2.50 16.30 -14.87
C LYS A 423 -1.98 17.54 -14.16
N GLU A 424 -1.19 18.34 -14.89
CA GLU A 424 -0.59 19.60 -14.45
C GLU A 424 -1.59 20.59 -13.83
N ILE A 425 -2.82 20.59 -14.33
CA ILE A 425 -3.90 21.45 -13.84
C ILE A 425 -4.15 21.26 -12.33
N PHE A 426 -3.78 20.12 -11.75
CA PHE A 426 -3.94 19.82 -10.33
C PHE A 426 -2.67 20.01 -9.50
N THR A 427 -1.62 20.59 -10.05
CA THR A 427 -0.33 20.80 -9.34
C THR A 427 -0.52 21.58 -8.02
N VAL A 428 -1.37 22.59 -8.00
CA VAL A 428 -1.68 23.34 -6.78
C VAL A 428 -2.34 22.44 -5.73
N LEU A 429 -3.34 21.65 -6.13
CA LEU A 429 -3.98 20.67 -5.24
C LEU A 429 -2.97 19.67 -4.68
N LEU A 430 -2.07 19.15 -5.52
CA LEU A 430 -1.03 18.22 -5.11
C LEU A 430 -0.07 18.87 -4.11
N THR A 431 0.32 20.12 -4.33
CA THR A 431 1.20 20.87 -3.42
C THR A 431 0.55 21.06 -2.04
N ILE A 432 -0.72 21.44 -2.00
CA ILE A 432 -1.47 21.62 -0.75
C ILE A 432 -1.59 20.28 -0.01
N THR A 433 -1.99 19.23 -0.70
CA THR A 433 -2.22 17.90 -0.08
C THR A 433 -0.94 17.19 0.33
N SER A 434 0.21 17.59 -0.19
CA SER A 434 1.52 17.10 0.20
C SER A 434 2.20 17.92 1.30
N PHE A 435 1.52 18.91 1.88
CA PHE A 435 2.09 19.83 2.86
C PHE A 435 3.38 20.53 2.36
N ASN A 436 3.41 20.89 1.07
CA ASN A 436 4.56 21.49 0.37
C ASN A 436 5.80 20.59 0.23
N TYR A 437 5.69 19.28 0.51
CA TYR A 437 6.81 18.36 0.32
C TYR A 437 6.78 17.73 -1.08
N PHE A 438 7.69 18.14 -1.95
CA PHE A 438 7.82 17.63 -3.31
C PHE A 438 7.87 16.09 -3.39
N PHE A 439 8.70 15.47 -2.56
CA PHE A 439 8.87 14.01 -2.55
C PHE A 439 7.60 13.22 -2.17
N VAL A 440 6.65 13.85 -1.46
CA VAL A 440 5.37 13.21 -1.10
C VAL A 440 4.51 12.99 -2.35
N THR A 441 4.47 13.97 -3.24
CA THR A 441 3.73 13.82 -4.51
C THR A 441 4.36 12.78 -5.42
N MET A 442 5.69 12.77 -5.56
CA MET A 442 6.40 11.72 -6.31
C MET A 442 6.01 10.32 -5.83
N ARG A 443 5.98 10.14 -4.53
CA ARG A 443 5.63 8.88 -3.90
C ARG A 443 4.16 8.50 -4.10
N THR A 444 3.26 9.46 -4.21
CA THR A 444 1.85 9.20 -4.54
C THR A 444 1.69 8.79 -6.01
N VAL A 445 2.45 9.40 -6.93
CA VAL A 445 2.45 9.01 -8.34
C VAL A 445 2.92 7.57 -8.51
N SER A 446 3.94 7.12 -7.77
CA SER A 446 4.38 5.71 -7.83
C SER A 446 3.28 4.72 -7.44
N SER A 447 2.35 5.08 -6.55
CA SER A 447 1.18 4.24 -6.23
C SER A 447 0.30 3.97 -7.46
N ILE A 448 0.24 4.91 -8.40
CA ILE A 448 -0.49 4.73 -9.67
C ILE A 448 0.23 3.76 -10.60
N GLN A 449 1.55 3.76 -10.64
CA GLN A 449 2.33 2.80 -11.43
C GLN A 449 2.05 1.36 -11.00
N TYR A 450 1.96 1.10 -9.69
CA TYR A 450 1.54 -0.22 -9.16
C TYR A 450 0.15 -0.62 -9.67
N LEU A 451 -0.80 0.31 -9.69
CA LEU A 451 -2.15 0.03 -10.18
C LEU A 451 -2.19 -0.20 -11.69
N ILE A 452 -1.41 0.53 -12.48
CA ILE A 452 -1.33 0.30 -13.93
C ILE A 452 -0.78 -1.11 -14.22
N LEU A 453 0.30 -1.52 -13.55
CA LEU A 453 0.85 -2.87 -13.69
C LEU A 453 -0.16 -3.95 -13.26
N PHE A 454 -0.86 -3.73 -12.16
CA PHE A 454 -1.93 -4.63 -11.73
C PHE A 454 -3.02 -4.76 -12.80
N PHE A 455 -3.51 -3.64 -13.32
CA PHE A 455 -4.57 -3.67 -14.33
C PHE A 455 -4.11 -4.25 -15.68
N LEU A 456 -2.84 -4.12 -16.04
CA LEU A 456 -2.26 -4.87 -17.17
C LEU A 456 -2.40 -6.38 -16.95
N GLY A 457 -2.09 -6.87 -15.76
CA GLY A 457 -2.31 -8.27 -15.38
C GLY A 457 -3.77 -8.68 -15.45
N ILE A 458 -4.68 -7.84 -14.99
CA ILE A 458 -6.13 -8.11 -15.07
C ILE A 458 -6.60 -8.14 -16.53
N CYS A 459 -6.14 -7.21 -17.39
CA CYS A 459 -6.46 -7.24 -18.83
C CYS A 459 -6.02 -8.56 -19.46
N ALA A 460 -4.78 -8.97 -19.24
CA ALA A 460 -4.25 -10.23 -19.75
C ALA A 460 -5.09 -11.44 -19.28
N LEU A 461 -5.44 -11.48 -18.00
CA LEU A 461 -6.28 -12.55 -17.43
C LEU A 461 -7.71 -12.55 -17.99
N ARG A 462 -8.30 -11.37 -18.23
CA ARG A 462 -9.63 -11.26 -18.85
C ARG A 462 -9.63 -11.71 -20.31
N ILE A 463 -8.62 -11.32 -21.08
CA ILE A 463 -8.41 -11.78 -22.45
C ILE A 463 -8.25 -13.31 -22.45
N TYR A 464 -7.43 -13.84 -21.54
CA TYR A 464 -7.26 -15.28 -21.37
C TYR A 464 -8.58 -15.99 -21.06
N GLU A 465 -9.36 -15.48 -20.09
CA GLU A 465 -10.67 -16.05 -19.74
C GLU A 465 -11.66 -16.04 -20.93
N SER A 466 -11.57 -15.06 -21.81
CA SER A 466 -12.47 -14.93 -22.96
C SER A 466 -12.10 -15.86 -24.12
N ILE A 467 -10.80 -15.97 -24.41
CA ILE A 467 -10.29 -16.66 -25.61
C ILE A 467 -9.90 -18.12 -25.28
N PHE A 468 -9.21 -18.34 -24.17
CA PHE A 468 -8.53 -19.60 -23.87
C PHE A 468 -9.15 -20.38 -22.71
N LYS A 469 -10.47 -20.34 -22.55
CA LYS A 469 -11.20 -21.01 -21.43
C LYS A 469 -10.78 -22.45 -21.12
N LYS A 470 -10.23 -23.19 -22.10
CA LYS A 470 -9.84 -24.60 -21.96
C LYS A 470 -8.35 -24.84 -21.66
N MET A 471 -7.48 -23.84 -21.79
CA MET A 471 -6.03 -24.01 -21.66
C MET A 471 -5.54 -23.50 -20.30
N TYR A 472 -5.60 -24.33 -19.27
CA TYR A 472 -5.14 -23.99 -17.90
C TYR A 472 -3.62 -23.80 -17.77
N PHE A 473 -2.87 -24.22 -18.77
CA PHE A 473 -1.40 -24.28 -18.72
C PHE A 473 -0.72 -22.94 -19.03
N ILE A 474 -1.32 -22.08 -19.86
CA ILE A 474 -0.68 -20.84 -20.33
C ILE A 474 -0.37 -19.84 -19.22
N PRO A 475 -1.26 -19.53 -18.25
CA PRO A 475 -0.92 -18.62 -17.14
C PRO A 475 0.24 -19.11 -16.28
N ASN A 476 0.31 -20.43 -16.04
CA ASN A 476 1.40 -21.03 -15.28
C ASN A 476 2.72 -20.90 -16.02
N LEU A 477 2.72 -21.15 -17.33
CA LEU A 477 3.91 -21.02 -18.18
C LEU A 477 4.36 -19.58 -18.30
N ALA A 478 3.43 -18.62 -18.46
CA ALA A 478 3.74 -17.20 -18.51
C ALA A 478 4.37 -16.70 -17.20
N ALA A 479 3.83 -17.10 -16.05
CA ALA A 479 4.39 -16.74 -14.75
C ALA A 479 5.80 -17.33 -14.57
N VAL A 480 6.00 -18.60 -14.91
CA VAL A 480 7.32 -19.25 -14.84
C VAL A 480 8.28 -18.63 -15.86
N GLY A 481 7.84 -18.40 -17.09
CA GLY A 481 8.66 -17.78 -18.14
C GLY A 481 9.12 -16.38 -17.75
N LEU A 482 8.24 -15.55 -17.16
CA LEU A 482 8.58 -14.22 -16.70
C LEU A 482 9.59 -14.27 -15.55
N VAL A 483 9.41 -15.19 -14.59
CA VAL A 483 10.35 -15.38 -13.48
C VAL A 483 11.71 -15.83 -13.99
N MET A 484 11.76 -16.78 -14.94
CA MET A 484 13.01 -17.22 -15.53
C MET A 484 13.72 -16.08 -16.28
N LEU A 485 12.98 -15.29 -17.04
CA LEU A 485 13.48 -14.13 -17.77
C LEU A 485 14.08 -13.10 -16.80
N VAL A 486 13.38 -12.81 -15.71
CA VAL A 486 13.87 -11.95 -14.63
C VAL A 486 15.13 -12.50 -13.97
N CYS A 487 15.17 -13.80 -13.65
CA CYS A 487 16.37 -14.42 -13.05
C CYS A 487 17.58 -14.35 -13.98
N VAL A 488 17.40 -14.55 -15.28
CA VAL A 488 18.47 -14.45 -16.28
C VAL A 488 19.01 -13.03 -16.37
N PHE A 489 18.14 -12.03 -16.43
CA PHE A 489 18.53 -10.61 -16.47
C PHE A 489 19.20 -10.18 -15.17
N PHE A 490 18.72 -10.66 -14.03
CA PHE A 490 19.32 -10.39 -12.74
C PHE A 490 20.76 -10.86 -12.67
N ARG A 491 21.06 -12.10 -13.14
CA ARG A 491 22.41 -12.65 -13.15
C ARG A 491 23.38 -11.83 -14.02
N HIS A 492 22.90 -11.27 -15.12
CA HIS A 492 23.74 -10.47 -16.02
C HIS A 492 24.13 -9.13 -15.40
N ASN A 493 23.21 -8.46 -14.72
CA ASN A 493 23.44 -7.14 -14.13
C ASN A 493 24.23 -7.15 -12.81
N VAL A 494 24.19 -8.24 -12.04
CA VAL A 494 25.01 -8.39 -10.82
C VAL A 494 26.51 -8.58 -11.17
N ASN A 495 26.81 -9.07 -12.38
CA ASN A 495 28.18 -9.24 -12.83
C ASN A 495 28.78 -7.97 -13.48
N GLU A 496 27.97 -6.93 -13.75
CA GLU A 496 28.43 -5.67 -14.32
C GLU A 496 28.50 -4.52 -13.30
N MET A 497 28.05 -4.75 -12.04
CA MET A 497 28.22 -3.86 -10.89
C MET A 497 29.38 -4.32 -10.03
#